data_a2ca986aa1230425e5dac0bff1568e56
#
_entry.id   a2ca986aa1230425e5dac0bff1568e56
#
_cell.length_a   1.000
_cell.length_b   1.000
_cell.length_c   1.000
_cell.angle_alpha   90.00
_cell.angle_beta   90.00
_cell.angle_gamma   90.00
#
_symmetry.space_group_name_H-M   'P 1'
#
loop_
_entity.id
_entity.type
_entity.pdbx_description
1 polymer ?
#
loop_
_entity_poly.entity_id
_entity_poly.type
_entity_poly.pdbx_seq_one_letter_code
_entity_poly.pdbx_strand_id
1 'polypeptide(L)'
;MVVSVGFVMGIIRSIGFAAGLGLLVCSAPAVDVRRGPWGELELLPVMLSPMNEVLPDGTATVYATEWYFPGHTTSSLVAFLSGVSLSAAQQASLLDPEVWSRDAAGVIGVRPAETVVLSLSPESRARLYAELAGSPANQRYYQPWSIRTNVMNALLAGSELTPEIQAQIRRVAYLRGDRYLVSDFPVLLNATTDAGQKIRLLRLRNASSGYDVQLRVPSGGSIDALVAYWGVMGREGRIRPYLDAMCRTTGDMQMDITHLLPVFARTRLNTFPKMVVGDAMVRDCHWSSLNFFNTVPDDTFARLTGMQQEIRHNYVKIDGEPGFGDLMFFTGTDGHIIHSAVYLAANLVFTKNGHEATHPWVI
;
A
#
# COMPACT_ATOMS: atom_id res chain seq x y z
N MET A 1 7.68 -23.45 4.49
CA MET A 1 6.47 -23.92 3.77
C MET A 1 6.00 -22.79 2.88
N VAL A 2 5.80 -23.01 1.59
CA VAL A 2 5.55 -21.95 0.60
C VAL A 2 4.24 -22.22 -0.10
N VAL A 3 3.32 -21.23 -0.11
CA VAL A 3 2.04 -21.29 -0.83
C VAL A 3 2.06 -20.33 -2.01
N SER A 4 1.70 -20.80 -3.22
CA SER A 4 1.45 -19.96 -4.38
C SER A 4 -0.06 -19.80 -4.54
N VAL A 5 -0.59 -18.59 -4.40
CA VAL A 5 -2.01 -18.29 -4.60
C VAL A 5 -2.20 -17.65 -5.98
N GLY A 6 -2.88 -18.35 -6.88
CA GLY A 6 -3.37 -17.79 -8.13
C GLY A 6 -4.55 -16.84 -7.87
N PHE A 7 -4.57 -15.69 -8.50
CA PHE A 7 -5.64 -14.69 -8.39
C PHE A 7 -6.93 -15.23 -9.03
N VAL A 8 -7.96 -15.50 -8.25
CA VAL A 8 -9.33 -15.74 -8.73
C VAL A 8 -10.10 -14.44 -8.65
N MET A 9 -10.43 -13.88 -9.80
CA MET A 9 -11.23 -12.67 -9.95
C MET A 9 -12.71 -13.01 -9.72
N GLY A 10 -13.22 -12.69 -8.52
CA GLY A 10 -14.62 -12.88 -8.17
C GLY A 10 -15.50 -11.79 -8.80
N ILE A 11 -16.47 -12.21 -9.63
CA ILE A 11 -17.49 -11.35 -10.24
C ILE A 11 -18.50 -10.93 -9.17
N ILE A 12 -18.58 -9.64 -8.85
CA ILE A 12 -19.64 -9.07 -8.00
C ILE A 12 -20.82 -8.71 -8.89
N ARG A 13 -21.96 -9.38 -8.67
CA ARG A 13 -23.25 -9.06 -9.29
C ARG A 13 -23.87 -7.84 -8.59
N SER A 14 -24.25 -6.85 -9.40
CA SER A 14 -25.00 -5.66 -8.99
C SER A 14 -26.41 -6.04 -8.51
N ILE A 15 -26.78 -5.57 -7.32
CA ILE A 15 -28.17 -5.59 -6.81
C ILE A 15 -28.69 -4.15 -6.86
N GLY A 16 -29.85 -3.98 -7.50
CA GLY A 16 -30.48 -2.70 -7.73
C GLY A 16 -30.99 -2.02 -6.44
N PHE A 17 -30.91 -0.69 -6.45
CA PHE A 17 -31.39 0.17 -5.37
C PHE A 17 -32.84 0.57 -5.59
N ALA A 18 -33.71 0.26 -4.60
CA ALA A 18 -35.01 0.87 -4.42
C ALA A 18 -34.89 2.06 -3.46
N ALA A 19 -35.39 3.23 -3.87
CA ALA A 19 -35.36 4.45 -3.06
C ALA A 19 -36.38 4.35 -1.93
N GLY A 20 -35.88 4.41 -0.69
CA GLY A 20 -36.67 4.58 0.53
C GLY A 20 -36.08 5.70 1.37
N LEU A 21 -36.84 6.75 1.64
CA LEU A 21 -36.55 7.80 2.61
C LEU A 21 -36.45 7.15 3.99
N GLY A 22 -35.24 7.05 4.55
CA GLY A 22 -35.00 6.50 5.87
C GLY A 22 -34.02 7.39 6.66
N LEU A 23 -34.46 7.78 7.84
CA LEU A 23 -33.72 8.49 8.88
C LEU A 23 -32.22 8.12 8.88
N LEU A 24 -31.35 9.14 8.86
CA LEU A 24 -29.93 9.04 9.12
C LEU A 24 -29.70 8.55 10.56
N VAL A 25 -29.78 7.25 10.75
CA VAL A 25 -29.15 6.60 11.88
C VAL A 25 -27.69 6.49 11.49
N CYS A 26 -26.79 7.22 12.14
CA CYS A 26 -25.37 6.97 12.12
C CYS A 26 -25.14 5.54 12.65
N SER A 27 -25.25 4.54 11.79
CA SER A 27 -24.80 3.19 12.12
C SER A 27 -23.28 3.25 12.20
N ALA A 28 -22.72 2.93 13.37
CA ALA A 28 -21.31 2.62 13.51
C ALA A 28 -20.94 1.61 12.39
N PRO A 29 -19.77 1.75 11.73
CA PRO A 29 -19.37 0.79 10.73
C PRO A 29 -19.44 -0.62 11.32
N ALA A 30 -20.06 -1.55 10.62
CA ALA A 30 -20.14 -2.93 11.07
C ALA A 30 -18.71 -3.45 11.27
N VAL A 31 -18.43 -3.95 12.47
CA VAL A 31 -17.14 -4.53 12.81
C VAL A 31 -16.92 -5.76 11.92
N ASP A 32 -15.79 -5.83 11.22
CA ASP A 32 -15.45 -6.98 10.38
C ASP A 32 -14.95 -8.12 11.27
N VAL A 33 -15.77 -9.14 11.44
CA VAL A 33 -15.47 -10.31 12.29
C VAL A 33 -15.21 -11.53 11.41
N ARG A 34 -14.08 -12.20 11.65
CA ARG A 34 -13.64 -13.42 10.94
C ARG A 34 -13.59 -14.60 11.91
N ARG A 35 -14.16 -15.76 11.51
CA ARG A 35 -14.18 -16.97 12.33
C ARG A 35 -13.51 -18.13 11.60
N GLY A 36 -12.75 -18.94 12.35
CA GLY A 36 -12.07 -20.11 11.80
C GLY A 36 -11.24 -20.84 12.87
N PRO A 37 -10.29 -21.70 12.44
CA PRO A 37 -9.40 -22.41 13.36
C PRO A 37 -8.58 -21.48 14.27
N TRP A 38 -8.39 -20.24 13.82
CA TRP A 38 -7.72 -19.14 14.54
C TRP A 38 -8.55 -18.51 15.64
N GLY A 39 -9.83 -18.87 15.78
CA GLY A 39 -10.80 -18.28 16.68
C GLY A 39 -11.68 -17.24 16.01
N GLU A 40 -12.21 -16.30 16.81
CA GLU A 40 -13.00 -15.16 16.34
C GLU A 40 -12.11 -13.91 16.38
N LEU A 41 -11.85 -13.33 15.18
CA LEU A 41 -11.01 -12.14 15.01
C LEU A 41 -11.88 -10.94 14.63
N GLU A 42 -11.66 -9.83 15.33
CA GLU A 42 -12.23 -8.52 15.03
C GLU A 42 -11.16 -7.65 14.35
N LEU A 43 -11.47 -7.10 13.18
CA LEU A 43 -10.54 -6.30 12.39
C LEU A 43 -10.83 -4.82 12.58
N LEU A 44 -9.85 -4.09 13.11
CA LEU A 44 -9.90 -2.65 13.33
C LEU A 44 -8.96 -1.97 12.32
N PRO A 45 -9.49 -1.28 11.32
CA PRO A 45 -8.64 -0.61 10.33
C PRO A 45 -7.82 0.49 10.99
N VAL A 46 -6.52 0.51 10.68
CA VAL A 46 -5.58 1.54 11.15
C VAL A 46 -4.90 2.22 9.99
N MET A 47 -4.55 3.49 10.17
CA MET A 47 -3.76 4.27 9.23
C MET A 47 -2.44 4.65 9.91
N LEU A 48 -1.34 4.23 9.33
CA LEU A 48 0.00 4.51 9.83
C LEU A 48 0.63 5.61 8.98
N SER A 49 1.05 6.68 9.62
CA SER A 49 1.78 7.77 8.96
C SER A 49 3.24 7.77 9.40
N PRO A 50 4.20 7.89 8.45
CA PRO A 50 5.60 7.88 8.80
C PRO A 50 5.99 9.10 9.64
N MET A 51 7.00 8.95 10.48
CA MET A 51 7.63 10.05 11.21
C MET A 51 8.42 10.95 10.23
N ASN A 52 8.68 12.19 10.63
CA ASN A 52 9.38 13.15 9.77
C ASN A 52 10.77 12.68 9.34
N GLU A 53 11.47 11.97 10.24
CA GLU A 53 12.84 11.50 10.04
C GLU A 53 12.99 10.47 8.92
N VAL A 54 11.89 9.81 8.55
CA VAL A 54 11.89 8.81 7.45
C VAL A 54 11.27 9.34 6.17
N LEU A 55 10.76 10.58 6.19
CA LEU A 55 10.23 11.21 4.98
C LEU A 55 11.38 11.63 4.05
N PRO A 56 11.18 11.51 2.73
CA PRO A 56 12.15 12.09 1.80
C PRO A 56 12.27 13.60 2.05
N ASP A 57 13.48 14.14 1.87
CA ASP A 57 13.70 15.60 1.96
C ASP A 57 13.04 16.30 0.78
N GLY A 58 11.71 16.39 0.84
CA GLY A 58 10.86 17.02 -0.16
C GLY A 58 10.61 18.50 0.11
N THR A 59 11.11 19.03 1.23
CA THR A 59 10.83 20.45 1.60
C THR A 59 11.63 21.44 0.79
N ALA A 60 12.82 21.04 0.32
CA ALA A 60 13.74 21.89 -0.45
C ALA A 60 13.80 21.52 -1.95
N THR A 61 13.34 20.34 -2.35
CA THR A 61 13.49 19.88 -3.73
C THR A 61 12.35 20.39 -4.60
N VAL A 62 12.68 21.11 -5.66
CA VAL A 62 11.75 21.49 -6.73
C VAL A 62 11.75 20.36 -7.78
N TYR A 63 10.58 19.80 -8.03
CA TYR A 63 10.42 18.72 -8.99
C TYR A 63 9.95 19.26 -10.34
N ALA A 64 10.81 19.21 -11.34
CA ALA A 64 10.39 19.48 -12.72
C ALA A 64 9.45 18.37 -13.21
N THR A 65 8.40 18.77 -13.93
CA THR A 65 7.53 17.84 -14.64
C THR A 65 8.08 17.62 -16.04
N GLU A 66 8.30 16.38 -16.40
CA GLU A 66 8.70 15.98 -17.74
C GLU A 66 7.91 14.73 -18.13
N TRP A 67 7.39 14.73 -19.34
CA TRP A 67 6.59 13.64 -19.93
C TRP A 67 7.36 13.03 -21.09
N TYR A 68 7.65 11.76 -21.05
CA TYR A 68 8.34 11.05 -22.11
C TYR A 68 7.34 10.26 -22.94
N PHE A 69 7.45 10.39 -24.28
CA PHE A 69 6.58 9.71 -25.24
C PHE A 69 7.38 8.76 -26.14
N PRO A 70 7.82 7.59 -25.62
CA PRO A 70 8.49 6.60 -26.43
C PRO A 70 7.55 6.07 -27.53
N GLY A 71 8.10 5.85 -28.72
CA GLY A 71 7.32 5.36 -29.86
C GLY A 71 6.53 6.44 -30.63
N HIS A 72 6.46 7.67 -30.12
CA HIS A 72 5.86 8.78 -30.86
C HIS A 72 6.86 9.46 -31.78
N THR A 73 6.38 9.78 -32.99
CA THR A 73 6.98 10.82 -33.86
C THR A 73 6.40 12.18 -33.48
N THR A 74 7.02 13.26 -33.97
CA THR A 74 6.47 14.61 -33.78
C THR A 74 5.02 14.70 -34.25
N SER A 75 4.73 14.18 -35.45
CA SER A 75 3.38 14.23 -36.02
C SER A 75 2.36 13.40 -35.24
N SER A 76 2.74 12.20 -34.78
CA SER A 76 1.84 11.36 -34.00
C SER A 76 1.58 11.93 -32.60
N LEU A 77 2.57 12.59 -31.98
CA LEU A 77 2.38 13.26 -30.69
C LEU A 77 1.48 14.48 -30.81
N VAL A 78 1.65 15.30 -31.86
CA VAL A 78 0.76 16.41 -32.17
C VAL A 78 -0.68 15.92 -32.34
N ALA A 79 -0.89 14.84 -33.12
CA ALA A 79 -2.20 14.25 -33.33
C ALA A 79 -2.80 13.73 -32.01
N PHE A 80 -2.00 13.05 -31.18
CA PHE A 80 -2.42 12.58 -29.87
C PHE A 80 -2.85 13.73 -28.95
N LEU A 81 -2.00 14.75 -28.76
CA LEU A 81 -2.30 15.91 -27.91
C LEU A 81 -3.51 16.69 -28.41
N SER A 82 -3.70 16.78 -29.73
CA SER A 82 -4.90 17.41 -30.33
C SER A 82 -6.18 16.60 -30.08
N GLY A 83 -6.04 15.28 -29.87
CA GLY A 83 -7.15 14.41 -29.51
C GLY A 83 -7.45 14.34 -28.01
N VAL A 84 -6.61 14.90 -27.14
CA VAL A 84 -6.91 15.06 -25.72
C VAL A 84 -7.81 16.28 -25.52
N SER A 85 -8.81 16.19 -24.63
CA SER A 85 -9.75 17.29 -24.34
C SER A 85 -9.06 18.45 -23.58
N LEU A 86 -8.16 19.17 -24.28
CA LEU A 86 -7.41 20.32 -23.76
C LEU A 86 -8.09 21.60 -24.18
N SER A 87 -7.97 22.65 -23.35
CA SER A 87 -8.31 24.01 -23.79
C SER A 87 -7.32 24.49 -24.86
N ALA A 88 -7.74 25.47 -25.67
CA ALA A 88 -6.86 26.07 -26.69
C ALA A 88 -5.53 26.58 -26.10
N ALA A 89 -5.58 27.17 -24.91
CA ALA A 89 -4.37 27.66 -24.22
C ALA A 89 -3.45 26.52 -23.75
N GLN A 90 -4.01 25.43 -23.20
CA GLN A 90 -3.25 24.24 -22.81
C GLN A 90 -2.63 23.56 -24.04
N GLN A 91 -3.40 23.44 -25.12
CA GLN A 91 -2.91 22.86 -26.37
C GLN A 91 -1.77 23.69 -26.96
N ALA A 92 -1.93 25.01 -27.06
CA ALA A 92 -0.88 25.89 -27.55
C ALA A 92 0.41 25.78 -26.71
N SER A 93 0.29 25.73 -25.38
CA SER A 93 1.44 25.58 -24.48
C SER A 93 2.14 24.23 -24.62
N LEU A 94 1.40 23.14 -24.83
CA LEU A 94 1.98 21.79 -24.95
C LEU A 94 2.54 21.51 -26.36
N LEU A 95 2.07 22.23 -27.37
CA LEU A 95 2.57 22.13 -28.74
C LEU A 95 3.69 23.11 -29.05
N ASP A 96 4.04 23.99 -28.11
CA ASP A 96 5.20 24.91 -28.27
C ASP A 96 6.50 24.08 -28.39
N PRO A 97 7.27 24.22 -29.49
CA PRO A 97 8.54 23.51 -29.65
C PRO A 97 9.55 23.76 -28.51
N GLU A 98 9.51 24.90 -27.84
CA GLU A 98 10.44 25.26 -26.75
C GLU A 98 10.28 24.36 -25.50
N VAL A 99 9.11 23.73 -25.32
CA VAL A 99 8.88 22.80 -24.22
C VAL A 99 9.23 21.36 -24.57
N TRP A 100 9.65 21.11 -25.82
CA TRP A 100 9.98 19.78 -26.29
C TRP A 100 11.49 19.52 -26.26
N SER A 101 11.85 18.31 -25.92
CA SER A 101 13.21 17.79 -25.93
C SER A 101 13.27 16.44 -26.66
N ARG A 102 14.48 16.00 -27.03
CA ARG A 102 14.73 14.64 -27.48
C ARG A 102 15.94 14.10 -26.75
N ASP A 103 15.83 12.88 -26.26
CA ASP A 103 16.97 12.18 -25.69
C ASP A 103 17.84 11.54 -26.81
N ALA A 104 18.94 10.89 -26.40
CA ALA A 104 19.87 10.22 -27.32
C ALA A 104 19.23 9.05 -28.09
N ALA A 105 18.14 8.47 -27.57
CA ALA A 105 17.37 7.41 -28.23
C ALA A 105 16.26 7.96 -29.14
N GLY A 106 16.12 9.30 -29.23
CA GLY A 106 15.10 9.97 -30.03
C GLY A 106 13.72 10.05 -29.36
N VAL A 107 13.60 9.66 -28.09
CA VAL A 107 12.34 9.78 -27.34
C VAL A 107 12.01 11.25 -27.12
N ILE A 108 10.76 11.62 -27.40
CA ILE A 108 10.29 12.99 -27.20
C ILE A 108 9.96 13.18 -25.71
N GLY A 109 10.59 14.20 -25.10
CA GLY A 109 10.24 14.73 -23.80
C GLY A 109 9.43 16.03 -23.96
N VAL A 110 8.41 16.22 -23.14
CA VAL A 110 7.62 17.47 -23.03
C VAL A 110 7.70 17.98 -21.61
N ARG A 111 8.06 19.26 -21.44
CA ARG A 111 8.17 19.94 -20.13
C ARG A 111 7.01 20.94 -19.96
N PRO A 112 5.84 20.48 -19.52
CA PRO A 112 4.69 21.36 -19.34
C PRO A 112 4.94 22.35 -18.19
N ALA A 113 4.42 23.57 -18.33
CA ALA A 113 4.34 24.50 -17.21
C ALA A 113 3.43 23.93 -16.11
N GLU A 114 3.79 24.15 -14.84
CA GLU A 114 3.00 23.67 -13.69
C GLU A 114 1.55 24.16 -13.72
N THR A 115 1.34 25.41 -14.18
CA THR A 115 0.00 25.98 -14.36
C THR A 115 -0.85 25.17 -15.36
N VAL A 116 -0.24 24.67 -16.43
CA VAL A 116 -0.90 23.78 -17.38
C VAL A 116 -1.28 22.47 -16.71
N VAL A 117 -0.32 21.83 -16.03
CA VAL A 117 -0.53 20.58 -15.30
C VAL A 117 -1.66 20.73 -14.28
N LEU A 118 -1.64 21.77 -13.44
CA LEU A 118 -2.67 22.00 -12.42
C LEU A 118 -4.05 22.32 -13.01
N SER A 119 -4.12 22.84 -14.23
CA SER A 119 -5.37 23.22 -14.89
C SER A 119 -6.01 22.11 -15.73
N LEU A 120 -5.35 20.95 -15.91
CA LEU A 120 -5.94 19.84 -16.66
C LEU A 120 -7.24 19.34 -16.00
N SER A 121 -8.23 19.01 -16.82
CA SER A 121 -9.45 18.34 -16.32
C SER A 121 -9.16 16.89 -15.91
N PRO A 122 -9.98 16.26 -15.06
CA PRO A 122 -9.84 14.85 -14.73
C PRO A 122 -9.85 13.94 -15.97
N GLU A 123 -10.65 14.25 -16.98
CA GLU A 123 -10.77 13.49 -18.24
C GLU A 123 -9.49 13.64 -19.06
N SER A 124 -8.97 14.88 -19.19
CA SER A 124 -7.72 15.11 -19.88
C SER A 124 -6.55 14.41 -19.21
N ARG A 125 -6.51 14.43 -17.88
CA ARG A 125 -5.52 13.66 -17.09
C ARG A 125 -5.64 12.17 -17.33
N ALA A 126 -6.86 11.61 -17.22
CA ALA A 126 -7.07 10.19 -17.39
C ALA A 126 -6.57 9.70 -18.74
N ARG A 127 -6.82 10.44 -19.81
CA ARG A 127 -6.38 10.08 -21.17
C ARG A 127 -4.89 10.27 -21.38
N LEU A 128 -4.34 11.45 -21.01
CA LEU A 128 -2.93 11.78 -21.17
C LEU A 128 -2.05 10.84 -20.31
N TYR A 129 -2.45 10.61 -19.07
CA TYR A 129 -1.67 9.81 -18.13
C TYR A 129 -1.83 8.31 -18.37
N ALA A 130 -2.85 7.85 -19.09
CA ALA A 130 -2.91 6.49 -19.59
C ALA A 130 -1.81 6.22 -20.62
N GLU A 131 -1.55 7.19 -21.53
CA GLU A 131 -0.46 7.12 -22.50
C GLU A 131 0.90 7.11 -21.79
N LEU A 132 1.13 8.06 -20.87
CA LEU A 132 2.38 8.15 -20.11
C LEU A 132 2.64 6.91 -19.26
N ALA A 133 1.61 6.29 -18.71
CA ALA A 133 1.71 5.08 -17.90
C ALA A 133 2.13 3.83 -18.71
N GLY A 134 2.09 3.90 -20.04
CA GLY A 134 2.57 2.83 -20.91
C GLY A 134 4.10 2.66 -20.88
N SER A 135 4.86 3.59 -20.28
CA SER A 135 6.31 3.54 -20.24
C SER A 135 6.87 3.68 -18.81
N PRO A 136 7.80 2.79 -18.40
CA PRO A 136 8.53 2.92 -17.13
C PRO A 136 9.36 4.21 -17.03
N ALA A 137 9.72 4.86 -18.14
CA ALA A 137 10.38 6.18 -18.12
C ALA A 137 9.52 7.25 -17.42
N ASN A 138 8.21 7.06 -17.41
CA ASN A 138 7.24 7.92 -16.75
C ASN A 138 6.82 7.34 -15.37
N GLN A 139 7.76 7.06 -14.49
CA GLN A 139 7.52 6.35 -13.24
C GLN A 139 6.32 6.88 -12.43
N ARG A 140 6.12 8.20 -12.36
CA ARG A 140 5.02 8.83 -11.60
C ARG A 140 3.63 8.51 -12.17
N TYR A 141 3.54 8.24 -13.47
CA TYR A 141 2.31 7.90 -14.18
C TYR A 141 2.13 6.38 -14.26
N TYR A 142 3.24 5.65 -14.29
CA TYR A 142 3.29 4.19 -14.23
C TYR A 142 2.90 3.68 -12.83
N GLN A 143 3.41 4.32 -11.76
CA GLN A 143 3.12 4.02 -10.35
C GLN A 143 2.62 5.28 -9.61
N PRO A 144 1.42 5.77 -9.91
CA PRO A 144 0.86 6.96 -9.27
C PRO A 144 0.46 6.69 -7.82
N TRP A 145 0.38 7.74 -7.02
CA TRP A 145 -0.30 7.65 -5.72
C TRP A 145 -1.76 7.26 -5.92
N SER A 146 -2.18 6.17 -5.32
CA SER A 146 -3.45 5.53 -5.58
C SER A 146 -4.29 5.45 -4.30
N ILE A 147 -5.49 5.98 -4.34
CA ILE A 147 -6.43 6.07 -3.21
C ILE A 147 -7.75 5.40 -3.62
N ARG A 148 -8.28 4.49 -2.81
CA ARG A 148 -9.60 3.91 -3.08
C ARG A 148 -10.67 4.98 -3.01
N THR A 149 -11.67 4.92 -3.90
CA THR A 149 -12.73 5.94 -4.00
C THR A 149 -13.52 6.12 -2.71
N ASN A 150 -13.79 5.02 -2.00
CA ASN A 150 -14.56 5.01 -0.75
C ASN A 150 -13.80 5.57 0.47
N VAL A 151 -12.46 5.72 0.41
CA VAL A 151 -11.66 6.23 1.55
C VAL A 151 -11.14 7.65 1.36
N MET A 152 -11.21 8.20 0.14
CA MET A 152 -10.64 9.53 -0.19
C MET A 152 -11.10 10.62 0.78
N ASN A 153 -12.40 10.68 1.08
CA ASN A 153 -12.94 11.73 1.93
C ASN A 153 -12.48 11.59 3.39
N ALA A 154 -12.49 10.37 3.93
CA ALA A 154 -12.02 10.10 5.29
C ALA A 154 -10.50 10.37 5.40
N LEU A 155 -9.72 9.96 4.41
CA LEU A 155 -8.28 10.18 4.34
C LEU A 155 -7.94 11.67 4.37
N LEU A 156 -8.63 12.48 3.56
CA LEU A 156 -8.40 13.92 3.51
C LEU A 156 -8.89 14.63 4.78
N ALA A 157 -10.03 14.23 5.34
CA ALA A 157 -10.55 14.81 6.58
C ALA A 157 -9.60 14.57 7.77
N GLY A 158 -8.95 13.39 7.83
CA GLY A 158 -7.98 13.05 8.88
C GLY A 158 -6.56 13.58 8.64
N SER A 159 -6.30 14.27 7.52
CA SER A 159 -4.93 14.62 7.09
C SER A 159 -4.34 15.87 7.75
N GLU A 160 -5.13 16.69 8.45
CA GLU A 160 -4.75 18.02 8.97
C GLU A 160 -4.24 18.99 7.87
N LEU A 161 -4.51 18.70 6.61
CA LEU A 161 -4.25 19.60 5.48
C LEU A 161 -5.30 20.70 5.44
N THR A 162 -4.89 21.90 4.98
CA THR A 162 -5.86 22.98 4.80
C THR A 162 -6.91 22.62 3.74
N PRO A 163 -8.13 23.22 3.80
CA PRO A 163 -9.18 22.98 2.82
C PRO A 163 -8.73 23.24 1.37
N GLU A 164 -7.87 24.22 1.16
CA GLU A 164 -7.33 24.59 -0.15
C GLU A 164 -6.46 23.46 -0.73
N ILE A 165 -5.56 22.89 0.08
CA ILE A 165 -4.70 21.76 -0.34
C ILE A 165 -5.55 20.51 -0.58
N GLN A 166 -6.52 20.23 0.28
CA GLN A 166 -7.46 19.13 0.07
C GLN A 166 -8.24 19.31 -1.25
N ALA A 167 -8.69 20.51 -1.55
CA ALA A 167 -9.36 20.82 -2.82
C ALA A 167 -8.41 20.64 -4.03
N GLN A 168 -7.14 21.03 -3.90
CA GLN A 168 -6.13 20.80 -4.93
C GLN A 168 -5.89 19.30 -5.18
N ILE A 169 -5.78 18.49 -4.11
CA ILE A 169 -5.64 17.02 -4.26
C ILE A 169 -6.84 16.45 -5.04
N ARG A 170 -8.07 16.85 -4.68
CA ARG A 170 -9.27 16.39 -5.40
C ARG A 170 -9.27 16.84 -6.86
N ARG A 171 -8.80 18.05 -7.15
CA ARG A 171 -8.73 18.62 -8.49
C ARG A 171 -7.74 17.88 -9.39
N VAL A 172 -6.59 17.47 -8.87
CA VAL A 172 -5.57 16.76 -9.66
C VAL A 172 -5.78 15.23 -9.68
N ALA A 173 -6.68 14.73 -8.84
CA ALA A 173 -7.04 13.32 -8.86
C ALA A 173 -7.87 12.98 -10.10
N TYR A 174 -7.61 11.81 -10.70
CA TYR A 174 -8.39 11.26 -11.80
C TYR A 174 -8.76 9.81 -11.52
N LEU A 175 -9.90 9.37 -12.06
CA LEU A 175 -10.44 8.05 -11.77
C LEU A 175 -9.86 7.00 -12.72
N ARG A 176 -9.47 5.85 -12.15
CA ARG A 176 -9.15 4.62 -12.90
C ARG A 176 -9.71 3.42 -12.14
N GLY A 177 -10.76 2.80 -12.68
CA GLY A 177 -11.51 1.75 -11.98
C GLY A 177 -12.12 2.27 -10.67
N ASP A 178 -11.86 1.60 -9.57
CA ASP A 178 -12.32 1.95 -8.22
C ASP A 178 -11.35 2.86 -7.44
N ARG A 179 -10.39 3.49 -8.14
CA ARG A 179 -9.32 4.26 -7.51
C ARG A 179 -9.20 5.66 -8.09
N TYR A 180 -8.97 6.63 -7.23
CA TYR A 180 -8.39 7.92 -7.59
C TYR A 180 -6.88 7.78 -7.68
N LEU A 181 -6.30 8.30 -8.77
CA LEU A 181 -4.86 8.35 -9.01
C LEU A 181 -4.40 9.80 -8.96
N VAL A 182 -3.26 10.05 -8.32
CA VAL A 182 -2.61 11.35 -8.20
C VAL A 182 -1.18 11.22 -8.70
N SER A 183 -0.96 11.52 -9.99
CA SER A 183 0.37 11.50 -10.62
C SER A 183 1.13 12.82 -10.41
N ASP A 184 0.40 13.92 -10.22
CA ASP A 184 0.95 15.28 -10.11
C ASP A 184 1.33 15.65 -8.66
N PHE A 185 1.60 14.67 -7.81
CA PHE A 185 1.98 14.91 -6.43
C PHE A 185 3.17 15.88 -6.27
N PRO A 186 4.24 15.80 -7.09
CA PRO A 186 5.34 16.75 -7.01
C PRO A 186 4.92 18.20 -7.33
N VAL A 187 3.98 18.38 -8.25
CA VAL A 187 3.45 19.71 -8.58
C VAL A 187 2.63 20.28 -7.41
N LEU A 188 1.85 19.43 -6.74
CA LEU A 188 1.16 19.81 -5.50
C LEU A 188 2.16 20.23 -4.41
N LEU A 189 3.25 19.48 -4.27
CA LEU A 189 4.29 19.75 -3.28
C LEU A 189 5.01 21.08 -3.57
N ASN A 190 5.33 21.34 -4.85
CA ASN A 190 5.91 22.63 -5.27
C ASN A 190 4.96 23.80 -5.00
N ALA A 191 3.68 23.65 -5.31
CA ALA A 191 2.66 24.68 -5.11
C ALA A 191 2.35 24.98 -3.64
N THR A 192 2.70 24.05 -2.73
CA THR A 192 2.50 24.21 -1.30
C THR A 192 3.67 25.00 -0.71
N THR A 193 3.45 26.23 -0.26
CA THR A 193 4.52 27.10 0.28
C THR A 193 4.81 26.87 1.76
N ASP A 194 3.81 26.48 2.55
CA ASP A 194 3.97 26.22 3.97
C ASP A 194 4.69 24.90 4.23
N ALA A 195 5.80 24.94 4.97
CA ALA A 195 6.63 23.76 5.26
C ALA A 195 5.89 22.70 6.08
N GLY A 196 5.06 23.11 7.02
CA GLY A 196 4.25 22.18 7.83
C GLY A 196 3.23 21.44 6.96
N GLN A 197 2.59 22.14 6.02
CA GLN A 197 1.66 21.52 5.07
C GLN A 197 2.38 20.61 4.08
N LYS A 198 3.60 20.94 3.64
CA LYS A 198 4.42 20.01 2.84
C LYS A 198 4.68 18.70 3.56
N ILE A 199 5.07 18.77 4.83
CA ILE A 199 5.29 17.57 5.67
C ILE A 199 4.01 16.76 5.80
N ARG A 200 2.86 17.39 6.08
CA ARG A 200 1.56 16.69 6.16
C ARG A 200 1.19 16.04 4.82
N LEU A 201 1.44 16.71 3.71
CA LEU A 201 1.19 16.18 2.38
C LEU A 201 2.08 14.95 2.08
N LEU A 202 3.37 15.01 2.44
CA LEU A 202 4.30 13.88 2.35
C LEU A 202 3.87 12.71 3.24
N ARG A 203 3.46 12.99 4.48
CA ARG A 203 2.92 11.98 5.39
C ARG A 203 1.68 11.29 4.82
N LEU A 204 0.75 12.08 4.28
CA LEU A 204 -0.47 11.56 3.70
C LEU A 204 -0.20 10.64 2.52
N ARG A 205 0.71 11.05 1.60
CA ARG A 205 1.11 10.23 0.45
C ARG A 205 1.74 8.90 0.86
N ASN A 206 2.53 8.92 1.93
CA ASN A 206 3.25 7.74 2.42
C ASN A 206 2.49 7.02 3.56
N ALA A 207 1.25 7.42 3.84
CA ALA A 207 0.42 6.70 4.80
C ALA A 207 0.09 5.29 4.30
N SER A 208 0.15 4.33 5.19
CA SER A 208 -0.14 2.92 4.92
C SER A 208 -1.35 2.48 5.73
N SER A 209 -2.26 1.77 5.10
CA SER A 209 -3.38 1.12 5.79
C SER A 209 -3.00 -0.27 6.25
N GLY A 210 -3.49 -0.66 7.41
CA GLY A 210 -3.36 -1.99 7.98
C GLY A 210 -4.54 -2.29 8.89
N TYR A 211 -4.40 -3.34 9.67
CA TYR A 211 -5.38 -3.71 10.69
C TYR A 211 -4.69 -3.94 12.03
N ASP A 212 -5.30 -3.42 13.10
CA ASP A 212 -5.17 -4.01 14.42
C ASP A 212 -6.19 -5.15 14.51
N VAL A 213 -5.76 -6.30 15.01
CA VAL A 213 -6.58 -7.50 15.01
C VAL A 213 -6.76 -7.99 16.44
N GLN A 214 -8.02 -8.05 16.88
CA GLN A 214 -8.38 -8.49 18.23
C GLN A 214 -8.90 -9.93 18.17
N LEU A 215 -8.32 -10.81 19.00
CA LEU A 215 -8.82 -12.16 19.21
C LEU A 215 -9.80 -12.17 20.38
N ARG A 216 -11.01 -12.68 20.17
CA ARG A 216 -11.95 -12.97 21.24
C ARG A 216 -11.62 -14.33 21.87
N VAL A 217 -11.37 -14.33 23.17
CA VAL A 217 -11.13 -15.53 23.97
C VAL A 217 -12.36 -15.79 24.81
N PRO A 218 -13.12 -16.89 24.58
CA PRO A 218 -14.34 -17.19 25.30
C PRO A 218 -14.07 -17.55 26.75
N SER A 219 -14.91 -17.10 27.66
CA SER A 219 -14.88 -17.49 29.07
C SER A 219 -15.26 -18.97 29.27
N GLY A 220 -14.48 -19.70 30.04
CA GLY A 220 -14.77 -21.10 30.43
C GLY A 220 -14.70 -22.14 29.30
N GLY A 221 -14.25 -21.75 28.10
CA GLY A 221 -14.11 -22.67 26.95
C GLY A 221 -12.78 -23.40 26.93
N SER A 222 -12.63 -24.36 25.99
CA SER A 222 -11.32 -24.94 25.67
C SER A 222 -10.53 -23.98 24.76
N ILE A 223 -9.26 -23.76 25.12
CA ILE A 223 -8.32 -22.96 24.33
C ILE A 223 -7.38 -23.82 23.48
N ASP A 224 -7.52 -25.15 23.51
CA ASP A 224 -6.57 -26.07 22.87
C ASP A 224 -6.45 -25.82 21.36
N ALA A 225 -7.57 -25.55 20.68
CA ALA A 225 -7.57 -25.22 19.25
C ALA A 225 -6.81 -23.90 18.98
N LEU A 226 -7.00 -22.88 19.81
CA LEU A 226 -6.28 -21.62 19.70
C LEU A 226 -4.78 -21.81 19.94
N VAL A 227 -4.42 -22.58 20.98
CA VAL A 227 -3.02 -22.87 21.28
C VAL A 227 -2.37 -23.65 20.14
N ALA A 228 -3.07 -24.65 19.57
CA ALA A 228 -2.58 -25.42 18.44
C ALA A 228 -2.36 -24.54 17.20
N TYR A 229 -3.28 -23.62 16.92
CA TYR A 229 -3.19 -22.72 15.76
C TYR A 229 -2.07 -21.69 15.91
N TRP A 230 -2.08 -20.93 17.00
CA TRP A 230 -1.14 -19.80 17.20
C TRP A 230 0.22 -20.23 17.78
N GLY A 231 0.31 -21.44 18.33
CA GLY A 231 1.47 -21.96 19.03
C GLY A 231 2.51 -22.68 18.17
N VAL A 232 2.32 -22.77 16.85
CA VAL A 232 3.25 -23.48 15.96
C VAL A 232 4.71 -23.07 16.16
N MET A 233 5.65 -23.88 15.70
CA MET A 233 7.10 -23.69 15.87
C MET A 233 7.53 -23.72 17.34
N GLY A 234 6.90 -24.57 18.17
CA GLY A 234 7.26 -24.79 19.57
C GLY A 234 6.89 -23.62 20.51
N ARG A 235 5.89 -22.80 20.11
CA ARG A 235 5.49 -21.60 20.89
C ARG A 235 4.32 -21.85 21.83
N GLU A 236 3.75 -23.06 21.86
CA GLU A 236 2.58 -23.43 22.65
C GLU A 236 2.77 -23.08 24.14
N GLY A 237 3.92 -23.42 24.71
CA GLY A 237 4.25 -23.16 26.11
C GLY A 237 4.32 -21.66 26.46
N ARG A 238 4.53 -20.79 25.47
CA ARG A 238 4.52 -19.34 25.66
C ARG A 238 3.12 -18.73 25.52
N ILE A 239 2.28 -19.31 24.67
CA ILE A 239 0.96 -18.78 24.34
C ILE A 239 -0.10 -19.29 25.33
N ARG A 240 -0.06 -20.55 25.71
CA ARG A 240 -1.05 -21.20 26.59
C ARG A 240 -1.31 -20.41 27.87
N PRO A 241 -0.29 -19.94 28.64
CA PRO A 241 -0.56 -19.24 29.90
C PRO A 241 -1.39 -17.96 29.74
N TYR A 242 -1.22 -17.23 28.63
CA TYR A 242 -2.02 -16.04 28.34
C TYR A 242 -3.47 -16.41 28.05
N LEU A 243 -3.71 -17.36 27.18
CA LEU A 243 -5.04 -17.81 26.81
C LEU A 243 -5.76 -18.45 28.00
N ASP A 244 -5.06 -19.24 28.82
CA ASP A 244 -5.59 -19.82 30.07
C ASP A 244 -6.02 -18.76 31.06
N ALA A 245 -5.19 -17.72 31.26
CA ALA A 245 -5.51 -16.65 32.15
C ALA A 245 -6.78 -15.89 31.71
N MET A 246 -6.89 -15.61 30.41
CA MET A 246 -8.07 -14.94 29.85
C MET A 246 -9.33 -15.79 29.92
N CYS A 247 -9.24 -17.08 29.60
CA CYS A 247 -10.36 -18.02 29.65
C CYS A 247 -10.94 -18.20 31.06
N ARG A 248 -10.14 -17.96 32.10
CA ARG A 248 -10.59 -18.04 33.53
C ARG A 248 -11.28 -16.78 34.02
N THR A 249 -11.30 -15.71 33.25
CA THR A 249 -12.02 -14.49 33.64
C THR A 249 -13.52 -14.65 33.46
N THR A 250 -14.29 -13.83 34.15
CA THR A 250 -15.75 -13.75 33.96
C THR A 250 -16.04 -12.89 32.73
N GLY A 251 -16.70 -13.48 31.72
CA GLY A 251 -17.00 -12.85 30.46
C GLY A 251 -15.88 -13.03 29.42
N ASP A 252 -16.26 -12.88 28.16
CA ASP A 252 -15.32 -13.00 27.06
C ASP A 252 -14.30 -11.84 27.09
N MET A 253 -13.06 -12.18 26.81
CA MET A 253 -11.96 -11.24 26.76
C MET A 253 -11.54 -11.01 25.31
N GLN A 254 -11.05 -9.82 25.03
CA GLN A 254 -10.38 -9.49 23.77
C GLN A 254 -8.89 -9.26 24.03
N MET A 255 -8.06 -9.74 23.11
CA MET A 255 -6.63 -9.47 23.11
C MET A 255 -6.13 -9.15 21.71
N ASP A 256 -5.19 -8.24 21.61
CA ASP A 256 -4.48 -7.96 20.39
C ASP A 256 -3.63 -9.20 19.99
N ILE A 257 -3.79 -9.69 18.74
CA ILE A 257 -3.02 -10.85 18.26
C ILE A 257 -1.51 -10.60 18.23
N THR A 258 -1.07 -9.36 18.34
CA THR A 258 0.36 -9.01 18.49
C THR A 258 1.00 -9.82 19.61
N HIS A 259 0.27 -10.11 20.69
CA HIS A 259 0.76 -10.94 21.80
C HIS A 259 0.97 -12.41 21.40
N LEU A 260 0.30 -12.88 20.35
CA LEU A 260 0.42 -14.23 19.79
C LEU A 260 1.48 -14.33 18.69
N LEU A 261 1.96 -13.22 18.16
CA LEU A 261 2.96 -13.21 17.10
C LEU A 261 4.36 -13.58 17.62
N PRO A 262 5.24 -14.13 16.75
CA PRO A 262 6.66 -14.32 17.04
C PRO A 262 7.36 -12.98 17.36
N VAL A 263 8.49 -13.06 18.05
CA VAL A 263 9.23 -11.87 18.54
C VAL A 263 9.53 -10.88 17.41
N PHE A 264 9.98 -11.36 16.26
CA PHE A 264 10.28 -10.52 15.10
C PHE A 264 9.07 -9.71 14.66
N ALA A 265 7.95 -10.38 14.41
CA ALA A 265 6.72 -9.74 13.94
C ALA A 265 6.11 -8.83 15.01
N ARG A 266 6.03 -9.30 16.26
CA ARG A 266 5.47 -8.56 17.39
C ARG A 266 6.17 -7.22 17.64
N THR A 267 7.50 -7.17 17.49
CA THR A 267 8.28 -5.95 17.75
C THR A 267 8.29 -4.98 16.57
N ARG A 268 7.76 -5.40 15.41
CA ARG A 268 7.73 -4.58 14.18
C ARG A 268 6.36 -4.19 13.71
N LEU A 269 5.33 -4.96 14.02
CA LEU A 269 3.96 -4.64 13.61
C LEU A 269 3.62 -3.19 13.95
N ASN A 270 3.03 -2.49 12.99
CA ASN A 270 2.65 -1.07 13.07
C ASN A 270 3.84 -0.11 13.33
N THR A 271 5.07 -0.53 12.99
CA THR A 271 6.25 0.33 13.09
C THR A 271 6.89 0.58 11.73
N PHE A 272 7.70 1.63 11.64
CA PHE A 272 8.52 1.95 10.48
C PHE A 272 9.96 1.48 10.67
N PRO A 273 10.69 1.12 9.59
CA PRO A 273 12.10 0.79 9.68
C PRO A 273 12.91 1.95 10.25
N LYS A 274 13.87 1.63 11.10
CA LYS A 274 14.84 2.64 11.54
C LYS A 274 15.82 2.93 10.41
N MET A 275 15.98 4.21 10.09
CA MET A 275 17.02 4.67 9.18
C MET A 275 18.38 4.50 9.86
N VAL A 276 19.29 3.76 9.22
CA VAL A 276 20.69 3.68 9.63
C VAL A 276 21.53 4.29 8.51
N VAL A 277 22.17 5.41 8.80
CA VAL A 277 23.01 6.10 7.81
C VAL A 277 24.14 5.19 7.34
N GLY A 278 24.29 5.02 6.02
CA GLY A 278 25.29 4.15 5.42
C GLY A 278 24.91 2.66 5.33
N ASP A 279 23.74 2.26 5.82
CA ASP A 279 23.22 0.91 5.63
C ASP A 279 22.61 0.78 4.23
N ALA A 280 23.32 0.08 3.33
CA ALA A 280 22.85 -0.22 1.99
C ALA A 280 21.97 -1.48 1.92
N MET A 281 21.63 -2.07 3.07
CA MET A 281 20.90 -3.34 3.14
C MET A 281 19.40 -3.13 2.90
N VAL A 282 18.86 -3.84 1.94
CA VAL A 282 17.44 -3.78 1.60
C VAL A 282 16.67 -4.79 2.46
N ARG A 283 15.99 -4.29 3.48
CA ARG A 283 15.09 -5.09 4.33
C ARG A 283 13.66 -4.93 3.84
N ASP A 284 13.33 -5.68 2.81
CA ASP A 284 12.04 -5.67 2.10
C ASP A 284 11.02 -6.67 2.67
N CYS A 285 10.01 -6.99 1.85
CA CYS A 285 9.00 -8.01 2.17
C CYS A 285 9.61 -9.40 2.34
N HIS A 286 10.60 -9.77 1.51
CA HIS A 286 11.22 -11.09 1.54
C HIS A 286 12.06 -11.30 2.80
N TRP A 287 12.91 -10.32 3.12
CA TRP A 287 13.63 -10.32 4.38
C TRP A 287 12.69 -10.41 5.59
N SER A 288 11.59 -9.66 5.54
CA SER A 288 10.60 -9.63 6.63
C SER A 288 9.89 -10.97 6.79
N SER A 289 9.49 -11.58 5.70
CA SER A 289 8.73 -12.85 5.70
C SER A 289 9.59 -14.02 6.17
N LEU A 290 10.84 -14.12 5.70
CA LEU A 290 11.78 -15.18 6.10
C LEU A 290 12.23 -15.05 7.56
N ASN A 291 12.26 -13.83 8.10
CA ASN A 291 12.59 -13.59 9.49
C ASN A 291 11.41 -13.73 10.47
N PHE A 292 10.21 -14.02 10.00
CA PHE A 292 8.99 -13.96 10.81
C PHE A 292 9.09 -14.70 12.15
N PHE A 293 9.67 -15.92 12.16
CA PHE A 293 9.86 -16.72 13.37
C PHE A 293 11.19 -16.48 14.08
N ASN A 294 12.11 -15.74 13.49
CA ASN A 294 13.43 -15.51 14.07
C ASN A 294 13.34 -14.58 15.29
N THR A 295 14.06 -14.92 16.36
CA THR A 295 14.20 -14.01 17.50
C THR A 295 15.22 -12.89 17.19
N VAL A 296 16.31 -13.26 16.52
CA VAL A 296 17.30 -12.34 15.98
C VAL A 296 17.20 -12.41 14.46
N PRO A 297 16.99 -11.29 13.77
CA PRO A 297 16.90 -11.28 12.33
C PRO A 297 18.19 -11.78 11.66
N ASP A 298 18.04 -12.58 10.62
CA ASP A 298 19.13 -12.98 9.75
C ASP A 298 19.17 -12.05 8.53
N ASP A 299 20.22 -11.25 8.45
CA ASP A 299 20.41 -10.29 7.36
C ASP A 299 20.92 -10.95 6.06
N THR A 300 21.25 -12.24 6.07
CA THR A 300 21.53 -12.97 4.82
C THR A 300 20.31 -13.00 3.90
N PHE A 301 19.09 -12.95 4.45
CA PHE A 301 17.82 -12.89 3.70
C PHE A 301 17.57 -11.55 2.99
N ALA A 302 18.33 -10.52 3.30
CA ALA A 302 18.33 -9.28 2.53
C ALA A 302 19.05 -9.39 1.17
N ARG A 303 19.69 -10.54 0.91
CA ARG A 303 20.39 -10.85 -0.34
C ARG A 303 19.65 -11.96 -1.09
N LEU A 304 19.48 -11.78 -2.40
CA LEU A 304 18.77 -12.73 -3.24
C LEU A 304 19.31 -14.18 -3.09
N THR A 305 20.61 -14.34 -3.03
CA THR A 305 21.25 -15.66 -2.87
C THR A 305 20.91 -16.33 -1.54
N GLY A 306 20.96 -15.58 -0.43
CA GLY A 306 20.61 -16.10 0.90
C GLY A 306 19.13 -16.48 0.98
N MET A 307 18.25 -15.62 0.48
CA MET A 307 16.81 -15.90 0.39
C MET A 307 16.53 -17.18 -0.43
N GLN A 308 17.15 -17.32 -1.61
CA GLN A 308 16.94 -18.49 -2.46
C GLN A 308 17.45 -19.79 -1.82
N GLN A 309 18.59 -19.72 -1.12
CA GLN A 309 19.12 -20.87 -0.39
C GLN A 309 18.19 -21.29 0.74
N GLU A 310 17.72 -20.33 1.55
CA GLU A 310 16.79 -20.60 2.64
C GLU A 310 15.51 -21.28 2.14
N ILE A 311 14.89 -20.72 1.10
CA ILE A 311 13.66 -21.27 0.54
C ILE A 311 13.87 -22.69 0.00
N ARG A 312 14.97 -22.95 -0.71
CA ARG A 312 15.24 -24.27 -1.29
C ARG A 312 15.50 -25.37 -0.25
N HIS A 313 16.12 -25.01 0.87
CA HIS A 313 16.55 -25.99 1.87
C HIS A 313 15.50 -26.21 2.97
N ASN A 314 14.76 -25.17 3.34
CA ASN A 314 13.94 -25.18 4.54
C ASN A 314 12.44 -25.05 4.27
N TYR A 315 12.03 -24.84 3.00
CA TYR A 315 10.62 -24.69 2.65
C TYR A 315 10.20 -25.73 1.61
N VAL A 316 8.95 -26.17 1.72
CA VAL A 316 8.29 -27.03 0.73
C VAL A 316 7.01 -26.35 0.24
N LYS A 317 6.75 -26.46 -1.06
CA LYS A 317 5.50 -25.96 -1.64
C LYS A 317 4.34 -26.80 -1.13
N ILE A 318 3.26 -26.14 -0.71
CA ILE A 318 1.98 -26.78 -0.40
C ILE A 318 0.92 -26.32 -1.39
N ASP A 319 -0.02 -27.21 -1.69
CA ASP A 319 -1.15 -26.95 -2.60
C ASP A 319 -2.49 -26.91 -1.82
N GLY A 320 -2.45 -26.77 -0.50
CA GLY A 320 -3.63 -26.71 0.40
C GLY A 320 -3.86 -25.30 0.95
N GLU A 321 -4.85 -25.22 1.84
CA GLU A 321 -5.11 -24.01 2.61
C GLU A 321 -3.91 -23.64 3.49
N PRO A 322 -3.50 -22.37 3.53
CA PRO A 322 -2.37 -21.94 4.34
C PRO A 322 -2.69 -21.97 5.83
N GLY A 323 -1.71 -22.34 6.64
CA GLY A 323 -1.74 -22.24 8.09
C GLY A 323 -0.96 -21.04 8.62
N PHE A 324 -1.11 -20.72 9.90
CA PHE A 324 -0.36 -19.63 10.55
C PHE A 324 1.15 -19.82 10.39
N GLY A 325 1.80 -18.82 9.84
CA GLY A 325 3.23 -18.81 9.63
C GLY A 325 3.68 -19.29 8.26
N ASP A 326 2.76 -19.72 7.39
CA ASP A 326 3.09 -20.10 6.02
C ASP A 326 3.55 -18.89 5.19
N LEU A 327 4.58 -19.11 4.41
CA LEU A 327 5.14 -18.10 3.53
C LEU A 327 4.38 -18.06 2.21
N MET A 328 3.82 -16.90 1.88
CA MET A 328 3.09 -16.64 0.64
C MET A 328 3.96 -15.85 -0.33
N PHE A 329 3.99 -16.31 -1.59
CA PHE A 329 4.62 -15.55 -2.67
C PHE A 329 3.56 -15.08 -3.68
N PHE A 330 3.64 -13.81 -4.03
CA PHE A 330 2.83 -13.20 -5.07
C PHE A 330 3.69 -13.07 -6.32
N THR A 331 3.18 -13.59 -7.43
CA THR A 331 3.89 -13.58 -8.71
C THR A 331 3.23 -12.63 -9.70
N GLY A 332 4.04 -11.94 -10.49
CA GLY A 332 3.58 -11.18 -11.63
C GLY A 332 3.07 -12.10 -12.76
N THR A 333 2.50 -11.51 -13.78
CA THR A 333 2.02 -12.23 -14.97
C THR A 333 3.15 -12.92 -15.76
N ASP A 334 4.37 -12.49 -15.56
CA ASP A 334 5.61 -13.06 -16.11
C ASP A 334 6.20 -14.20 -15.25
N GLY A 335 5.53 -14.55 -14.13
CA GLY A 335 5.95 -15.58 -13.19
C GLY A 335 7.05 -15.17 -12.21
N HIS A 336 7.55 -13.93 -12.27
CA HIS A 336 8.49 -13.42 -11.27
C HIS A 336 7.82 -13.12 -9.95
N ILE A 337 8.49 -13.46 -8.85
CA ILE A 337 8.03 -13.12 -7.50
C ILE A 337 8.18 -11.61 -7.30
N ILE A 338 7.07 -10.94 -7.06
CA ILE A 338 7.01 -9.48 -6.86
C ILE A 338 6.81 -9.11 -5.40
N HIS A 339 6.32 -10.04 -4.57
CA HIS A 339 6.06 -9.78 -3.15
C HIS A 339 6.04 -11.08 -2.36
N SER A 340 6.29 -10.99 -1.05
CA SER A 340 6.03 -12.07 -0.10
C SER A 340 5.41 -11.55 1.19
N ALA A 341 4.65 -12.42 1.84
CA ALA A 341 3.99 -12.16 3.11
C ALA A 341 3.89 -13.44 3.91
N VAL A 342 3.59 -13.33 5.20
CA VAL A 342 3.33 -14.49 6.06
C VAL A 342 1.86 -14.56 6.37
N TYR A 343 1.24 -15.69 6.09
CA TYR A 343 -0.17 -15.93 6.39
C TYR A 343 -0.40 -15.97 7.90
N LEU A 344 -1.40 -15.23 8.36
CA LEU A 344 -1.79 -15.18 9.76
C LEU A 344 -3.09 -15.96 10.02
N ALA A 345 -4.17 -15.55 9.34
CA ALA A 345 -5.50 -16.13 9.54
C ALA A 345 -6.47 -15.56 8.50
N ALA A 346 -7.52 -16.25 8.14
CA ALA A 346 -8.52 -15.81 7.16
C ALA A 346 -7.85 -15.35 5.85
N ASN A 347 -7.97 -14.09 5.51
CA ASN A 347 -7.26 -13.45 4.39
C ASN A 347 -6.24 -12.38 4.89
N LEU A 348 -5.75 -12.54 6.11
CA LEU A 348 -4.79 -11.65 6.75
C LEU A 348 -3.37 -12.17 6.60
N VAL A 349 -2.47 -11.27 6.31
CA VAL A 349 -1.04 -11.55 6.20
C VAL A 349 -0.22 -10.49 6.93
N PHE A 350 0.92 -10.90 7.48
CA PHE A 350 1.94 -9.97 7.98
C PHE A 350 2.93 -9.68 6.84
N THR A 351 3.18 -8.41 6.57
CA THR A 351 4.11 -8.02 5.51
C THR A 351 4.72 -6.63 5.73
N LYS A 352 5.74 -6.31 4.93
CA LYS A 352 6.28 -4.97 4.70
C LYS A 352 6.13 -4.63 3.21
N ASN A 353 5.37 -3.57 2.90
CA ASN A 353 5.07 -3.19 1.52
C ASN A 353 6.18 -2.35 0.87
N GLY A 354 7.27 -2.99 0.48
CA GLY A 354 8.39 -2.33 -0.19
C GLY A 354 9.64 -2.22 0.69
N HIS A 355 10.70 -1.64 0.12
CA HIS A 355 12.03 -1.55 0.75
C HIS A 355 12.28 -0.22 1.48
N GLU A 356 11.51 0.81 1.15
CA GLU A 356 11.73 2.15 1.71
C GLU A 356 11.40 2.22 3.21
N ALA A 357 12.01 3.19 3.90
CA ALA A 357 11.77 3.46 5.31
C ALA A 357 10.35 3.99 5.60
N THR A 358 9.68 4.52 4.58
CA THR A 358 8.29 4.98 4.67
C THR A 358 7.26 3.85 4.61
N HIS A 359 7.68 2.61 4.38
CA HIS A 359 6.80 1.44 4.35
C HIS A 359 6.87 0.67 5.66
N PRO A 360 5.80 0.69 6.49
CA PRO A 360 5.76 -0.01 7.77
C PRO A 360 5.52 -1.51 7.61
N TRP A 361 5.71 -2.25 8.70
CA TRP A 361 5.18 -3.60 8.83
C TRP A 361 3.71 -3.55 9.24
N VAL A 362 2.85 -4.25 8.50
CA VAL A 362 1.38 -4.21 8.67
C VAL A 362 0.76 -5.61 8.59
N ILE A 363 -0.46 -5.70 9.06
CA ILE A 363 -1.40 -6.78 8.74
C ILE A 363 -2.39 -6.27 7.72
#